data_aec152d2a14fb9744dd6c176933de9bf
#
_entry.id   aec152d2a14fb9744dd6c176933de9bf
#
_cell.length_a   1.000
_cell.length_b   1.000
_cell.length_c   1.000
_cell.angle_alpha   90.00
_cell.angle_beta   90.00
_cell.angle_gamma   90.00
#
_symmetry.space_group_name_H-M   'P 1'
#
loop_
_entity.id
_entity.type
_entity.pdbx_description
1 polymer ?
#
loop_
_entity_poly.entity_id
_entity_poly.type
_entity_poly.pdbx_seq_one_letter_code
_entity_poly.pdbx_strand_id
1 'polypeptide(L)'
;MTLILTVIFVALVFEYINGFHDTANSIATVVSTKVLTPRQAIVLAASTNLLGALWGTAVAKTIASGLVDTKIVTSEIIVCALLGAIVWNLLTWWLGLPSSSSHALVGGLCGACFAAAHNNLSVIVWSIPGKDHWWEGKGILWKVIVPMITSPVVGFTVGFLVMGILYFLLRNWRPVKVNRVFGKLQLFSAAYMGFSHGTNDAQKTMGIIFLALVAGSAGGVFDGRGSRLNFLSAPDSLGSVPAAQVELGRLSLRAGDPATAVKYFQKAVEAKSKPGQFLLAQALQTGNGIAAVPAKAAKLLAGLEAEHFDPTAVNYAAPIARKYSDLPSTPTAAAEWLATKASAGNADAAVALGVAHLQGAGVAKDEAKAQRLFEQAAQRNHPAAYYNLGCMYLQGAGVAKDEKRAAQLFKECIEKEAIPAWIKVICALTMCAGTAAGGWRIIKTLGHKMVKLHPVHGFAAEATGASVLLVAAHFGMPVSTTHAITTSIMGVGCAKGFNALKLRVVERIVWAWVLTIPASGLVAYALVRLARFAGWLS
;
A
#
# COMPACT_ATOMS: atom_id res chain seq x y z
N MET A 1 -6.86 15.22 17.84
CA MET A 1 -5.93 15.93 16.94
C MET A 1 -4.47 15.71 17.35
N THR A 2 -4.05 16.03 18.58
CA THR A 2 -2.65 15.85 19.05
C THR A 2 -2.12 14.44 18.77
N LEU A 3 -2.92 13.43 19.08
CA LEU A 3 -2.51 12.03 18.88
C LEU A 3 -2.26 11.66 17.41
N ILE A 4 -3.07 12.17 16.48
CA ILE A 4 -2.84 11.94 15.02
C ILE A 4 -1.56 12.62 14.57
N LEU A 5 -1.30 13.85 15.03
CA LEU A 5 -0.03 14.52 14.73
C LEU A 5 1.17 13.74 15.32
N THR A 6 1.00 13.16 16.52
CA THR A 6 2.01 12.26 17.11
C THR A 6 2.23 11.02 16.24
N VAL A 7 1.17 10.38 15.73
CA VAL A 7 1.30 9.25 14.79
C VAL A 7 2.08 9.65 13.55
N ILE A 8 1.70 10.78 12.93
CA ILE A 8 2.39 11.28 11.72
C ILE A 8 3.87 11.53 12.03
N PHE A 9 4.18 12.19 13.15
CA PHE A 9 5.56 12.45 13.56
C PHE A 9 6.35 11.15 13.77
N VAL A 10 5.82 10.19 14.53
CA VAL A 10 6.49 8.91 14.80
C VAL A 10 6.64 8.10 13.49
N ALA A 11 5.65 8.15 12.59
CA ALA A 11 5.73 7.52 11.29
C ALA A 11 6.85 8.14 10.41
N LEU A 12 7.03 9.45 10.45
CA LEU A 12 8.14 10.13 9.76
C LEU A 12 9.50 9.81 10.41
N VAL A 13 9.56 9.68 11.73
CA VAL A 13 10.78 9.19 12.42
C VAL A 13 11.10 7.76 11.97
N PHE A 14 10.11 6.89 11.90
CA PHE A 14 10.28 5.53 11.35
C PHE A 14 10.79 5.59 9.90
N GLU A 15 10.23 6.45 9.05
CA GLU A 15 10.63 6.59 7.65
C GLU A 15 12.07 7.11 7.51
N TYR A 16 12.47 8.07 8.33
CA TYR A 16 13.85 8.54 8.39
C TYR A 16 14.81 7.42 8.79
N ILE A 17 14.45 6.63 9.82
CA ILE A 17 15.23 5.47 10.27
C ILE A 17 15.30 4.41 9.17
N ASN A 18 14.18 4.12 8.51
CA ASN A 18 14.10 3.24 7.35
C ASN A 18 15.06 3.72 6.25
N GLY A 19 15.04 5.01 5.91
CA GLY A 19 15.92 5.60 4.91
C GLY A 19 17.40 5.36 5.19
N PHE A 20 17.89 5.66 6.42
CA PHE A 20 19.31 5.45 6.72
C PHE A 20 19.67 3.99 6.98
N HIS A 21 18.77 3.18 7.52
CA HIS A 21 18.99 1.75 7.74
C HIS A 21 19.15 1.03 6.39
N ASP A 22 18.28 1.32 5.44
CA ASP A 22 18.18 0.63 4.17
C ASP A 22 18.96 1.31 3.03
N THR A 23 19.65 2.43 3.29
CA THR A 23 20.58 3.05 2.33
C THR A 23 21.56 2.04 1.73
N ALA A 24 22.02 1.09 2.55
CA ALA A 24 22.94 0.04 2.12
C ALA A 24 22.40 -0.79 0.95
N ASN A 25 21.10 -0.98 0.87
CA ASN A 25 20.43 -1.75 -0.17
C ASN A 25 20.65 -1.12 -1.56
N SER A 26 20.73 0.21 -1.62
CA SER A 26 20.91 0.95 -2.86
C SER A 26 22.37 1.21 -3.23
N ILE A 27 23.30 1.29 -2.25
CA ILE A 27 24.67 1.75 -2.52
C ILE A 27 25.78 0.80 -2.14
N ALA A 28 25.52 -0.26 -1.38
CA ALA A 28 26.58 -1.15 -0.90
C ALA A 28 27.43 -1.75 -2.03
N THR A 29 26.80 -2.11 -3.14
CA THR A 29 27.43 -2.67 -4.34
C THR A 29 28.30 -1.66 -5.06
N VAL A 30 27.75 -0.47 -5.41
CA VAL A 30 28.46 0.56 -6.18
C VAL A 30 29.64 1.17 -5.40
N VAL A 31 29.52 1.26 -4.08
CA VAL A 31 30.61 1.67 -3.19
C VAL A 31 31.68 0.58 -3.07
N SER A 32 31.24 -0.68 -2.92
CA SER A 32 32.13 -1.85 -2.81
C SER A 32 32.99 -2.08 -4.07
N THR A 33 32.41 -1.86 -5.24
CA THR A 33 33.07 -1.96 -6.54
C THR A 33 33.95 -0.73 -6.88
N LYS A 34 33.90 0.30 -6.04
CA LYS A 34 34.62 1.59 -6.21
C LYS A 34 34.24 2.34 -7.49
N VAL A 35 33.04 2.12 -8.02
CA VAL A 35 32.51 2.86 -9.18
C VAL A 35 32.14 4.28 -8.78
N LEU A 36 31.56 4.46 -7.58
CA LEU A 36 31.28 5.75 -6.98
C LEU A 36 31.98 5.86 -5.61
N THR A 37 32.36 7.10 -5.28
CA THR A 37 32.70 7.42 -3.90
C THR A 37 31.45 7.33 -3.01
N PRO A 38 31.61 7.09 -1.71
CA PRO A 38 30.48 7.04 -0.79
C PRO A 38 29.55 8.25 -0.88
N ARG A 39 30.11 9.46 -0.97
CA ARG A 39 29.30 10.69 -1.10
C ARG A 39 28.49 10.75 -2.40
N GLN A 40 29.11 10.39 -3.52
CA GLN A 40 28.41 10.34 -4.82
C GLN A 40 27.31 9.28 -4.83
N ALA A 41 27.57 8.10 -4.24
CA ALA A 41 26.58 7.03 -4.13
C ALA A 41 25.37 7.45 -3.29
N ILE A 42 25.59 8.17 -2.17
CA ILE A 42 24.51 8.71 -1.34
C ILE A 42 23.67 9.71 -2.12
N VAL A 43 24.29 10.65 -2.82
CA VAL A 43 23.57 11.66 -3.62
C VAL A 43 22.72 10.98 -4.70
N LEU A 44 23.28 10.00 -5.41
CA LEU A 44 22.56 9.22 -6.42
C LEU A 44 21.36 8.48 -5.78
N ALA A 45 21.58 7.75 -4.69
CA ALA A 45 20.54 6.98 -4.02
C ALA A 45 19.44 7.89 -3.44
N ALA A 46 19.79 8.98 -2.77
CA ALA A 46 18.83 9.92 -2.19
C ALA A 46 17.94 10.54 -3.27
N SER A 47 18.53 10.95 -4.41
CA SER A 47 17.79 11.54 -5.52
C SER A 47 16.87 10.52 -6.19
N THR A 48 17.36 9.31 -6.45
CA THR A 48 16.55 8.25 -7.10
C THR A 48 15.49 7.66 -6.17
N ASN A 49 15.77 7.55 -4.86
CA ASN A 49 14.76 7.20 -3.86
C ASN A 49 13.64 8.22 -3.79
N LEU A 50 13.97 9.53 -3.83
CA LEU A 50 12.98 10.60 -3.86
C LEU A 50 12.03 10.45 -5.06
N LEU A 51 12.60 10.25 -6.25
CA LEU A 51 11.80 10.05 -7.47
C LEU A 51 10.95 8.78 -7.41
N GLY A 52 11.53 7.68 -6.94
CA GLY A 52 10.80 6.41 -6.77
C GLY A 52 9.67 6.50 -5.76
N ALA A 53 9.88 7.20 -4.64
CA ALA A 53 8.88 7.37 -3.58
C ALA A 53 7.61 8.12 -4.05
N LEU A 54 7.72 8.96 -5.06
CA LEU A 54 6.58 9.65 -5.67
C LEU A 54 5.77 8.76 -6.63
N TRP A 55 6.31 7.57 -6.99
CA TRP A 55 5.73 6.67 -7.97
C TRP A 55 4.90 5.55 -7.33
N GLY A 56 3.61 5.47 -7.68
CA GLY A 56 2.71 4.41 -7.24
C GLY A 56 2.17 4.58 -5.81
N THR A 57 1.19 3.73 -5.46
CA THR A 57 0.54 3.67 -4.13
C THR A 57 0.02 2.27 -3.80
N ALA A 58 0.31 1.25 -4.61
CA ALA A 58 -0.27 -0.08 -4.45
C ALA A 58 0.16 -0.75 -3.12
N VAL A 59 1.42 -0.62 -2.73
CA VAL A 59 1.93 -1.14 -1.45
C VAL A 59 1.30 -0.39 -0.27
N ALA A 60 1.14 0.93 -0.38
CA ALA A 60 0.53 1.74 0.67
C ALA A 60 -0.94 1.35 0.92
N LYS A 61 -1.71 1.07 -0.14
CA LYS A 61 -3.09 0.54 -0.03
C LYS A 61 -3.12 -0.82 0.68
N THR A 62 -2.18 -1.71 0.40
CA THR A 62 -2.06 -3.01 1.07
C THR A 62 -1.79 -2.86 2.57
N ILE A 63 -0.89 -1.97 2.97
CA ILE A 63 -0.60 -1.69 4.39
C ILE A 63 -1.82 -1.09 5.09
N ALA A 64 -2.51 -0.15 4.43
CA ALA A 64 -3.64 0.57 5.03
C ALA A 64 -4.88 -0.30 5.27
N SER A 65 -5.10 -1.37 4.50
CA SER A 65 -6.37 -2.12 4.57
C SER A 65 -6.27 -3.64 4.45
N GLY A 66 -5.06 -4.18 4.28
CA GLY A 66 -4.89 -5.58 3.86
C GLY A 66 -4.33 -6.54 4.90
N LEU A 67 -3.83 -6.08 6.05
CA LEU A 67 -3.06 -6.91 6.98
C LEU A 67 -3.75 -7.17 8.32
N VAL A 68 -4.52 -6.21 8.82
CA VAL A 68 -5.22 -6.28 10.11
C VAL A 68 -6.65 -5.76 9.98
N ASP A 69 -7.53 -6.13 10.92
CA ASP A 69 -8.88 -5.56 10.97
C ASP A 69 -8.80 -4.08 11.38
N THR A 70 -9.12 -3.20 10.45
CA THR A 70 -9.05 -1.75 10.63
C THR A 70 -9.98 -1.21 11.72
N LYS A 71 -10.99 -1.99 12.15
CA LYS A 71 -11.91 -1.61 13.23
C LYS A 71 -11.23 -1.51 14.60
N ILE A 72 -10.17 -2.28 14.82
CA ILE A 72 -9.44 -2.31 16.09
C ILE A 72 -8.28 -1.32 16.09
N VAL A 73 -7.88 -0.85 14.92
CA VAL A 73 -6.70 0.00 14.79
C VAL A 73 -7.03 1.42 15.27
N THR A 74 -6.48 1.79 16.41
CA THR A 74 -6.50 3.17 16.93
C THR A 74 -5.16 3.84 16.71
N SER A 75 -5.10 5.15 16.90
CA SER A 75 -3.86 5.92 16.76
C SER A 75 -2.79 5.48 17.76
N GLU A 76 -3.19 5.12 18.98
CA GLU A 76 -2.29 4.63 20.05
C GLU A 76 -1.65 3.29 19.66
N ILE A 77 -2.44 2.39 19.07
CA ILE A 77 -1.96 1.08 18.60
C ILE A 77 -0.95 1.27 17.47
N ILE A 78 -1.19 2.22 16.58
CA ILE A 78 -0.25 2.55 15.49
C ILE A 78 1.07 3.09 16.07
N VAL A 79 1.03 3.96 17.08
CA VAL A 79 2.25 4.45 17.75
C VAL A 79 3.04 3.29 18.35
N CYS A 80 2.40 2.37 19.09
CA CYS A 80 3.06 1.21 19.66
C CYS A 80 3.67 0.29 18.58
N ALA A 81 2.96 0.10 17.46
CA ALA A 81 3.45 -0.67 16.33
C ALA A 81 4.71 -0.06 15.69
N LEU A 82 4.69 1.25 15.46
CA LEU A 82 5.83 2.00 14.92
C LEU A 82 7.03 1.99 15.87
N LEU A 83 6.81 2.18 17.18
CA LEU A 83 7.88 2.12 18.17
C LEU A 83 8.52 0.72 18.23
N GLY A 84 7.72 -0.35 18.13
CA GLY A 84 8.25 -1.72 18.04
C GLY A 84 9.17 -1.91 16.82
N ALA A 85 8.77 -1.39 15.66
CA ALA A 85 9.57 -1.43 14.45
C ALA A 85 10.84 -0.55 14.54
N ILE A 86 10.73 0.65 15.14
CA ILE A 86 11.86 1.56 15.35
C ILE A 86 12.92 0.92 16.24
N VAL A 87 12.52 0.36 17.39
CA VAL A 87 13.43 -0.31 18.33
C VAL A 87 14.20 -1.43 17.62
N TRP A 88 13.50 -2.26 16.85
CA TRP A 88 14.15 -3.35 16.10
C TRP A 88 15.11 -2.82 15.03
N ASN A 89 14.71 -1.83 14.24
CA ASN A 89 15.56 -1.24 13.20
C ASN A 89 16.83 -0.60 13.80
N LEU A 90 16.71 0.12 14.93
CA LEU A 90 17.87 0.72 15.60
C LEU A 90 18.81 -0.34 16.17
N LEU A 91 18.27 -1.40 16.76
CA LEU A 91 19.06 -2.51 17.30
C LEU A 91 19.86 -3.21 16.20
N THR A 92 19.19 -3.59 15.09
CA THR A 92 19.84 -4.27 13.98
C THR A 92 20.84 -3.38 13.24
N TRP A 93 20.54 -2.08 13.11
CA TRP A 93 21.50 -1.12 12.60
C TRP A 93 22.75 -1.00 13.48
N TRP A 94 22.56 -0.94 14.79
CA TRP A 94 23.67 -0.87 15.75
C TRP A 94 24.56 -2.11 15.67
N LEU A 95 23.97 -3.29 15.50
CA LEU A 95 24.68 -4.57 15.31
C LEU A 95 25.25 -4.72 13.88
N GLY A 96 24.91 -3.82 12.94
CA GLY A 96 25.32 -3.90 11.53
C GLY A 96 24.70 -5.09 10.79
N LEU A 97 23.52 -5.53 11.21
CA LEU A 97 22.77 -6.62 10.61
C LEU A 97 21.76 -6.05 9.60
N PRO A 98 21.82 -6.46 8.31
CA PRO A 98 20.83 -6.06 7.31
C PRO A 98 19.52 -6.82 7.56
N SER A 99 18.64 -6.23 8.37
CA SER A 99 17.28 -6.71 8.63
C SER A 99 16.27 -6.03 7.69
N SER A 100 15.00 -6.39 7.81
CA SER A 100 13.92 -5.86 6.98
C SER A 100 13.05 -4.88 7.75
N SER A 101 13.14 -3.59 7.43
CA SER A 101 12.25 -2.55 7.98
C SER A 101 10.77 -2.82 7.68
N SER A 102 10.48 -3.42 6.50
CA SER A 102 9.13 -3.84 6.12
C SER A 102 8.54 -4.89 7.06
N HIS A 103 9.32 -5.94 7.33
CA HIS A 103 8.90 -7.02 8.23
C HIS A 103 8.84 -6.53 9.68
N ALA A 104 9.71 -5.62 10.09
CA ALA A 104 9.64 -4.98 11.41
C ALA A 104 8.33 -4.20 11.58
N LEU A 105 7.90 -3.44 10.56
CA LEU A 105 6.62 -2.72 10.57
C LEU A 105 5.42 -3.68 10.64
N VAL A 106 5.42 -4.74 9.82
CA VAL A 106 4.36 -5.76 9.83
C VAL A 106 4.30 -6.46 11.19
N GLY A 107 5.44 -6.88 11.72
CA GLY A 107 5.53 -7.51 13.04
C GLY A 107 4.99 -6.58 14.14
N GLY A 108 5.43 -5.32 14.14
CA GLY A 108 4.95 -4.30 15.06
C GLY A 108 3.43 -4.11 14.99
N LEU A 109 2.87 -3.99 13.78
CA LEU A 109 1.42 -3.83 13.59
C LEU A 109 0.64 -5.06 14.08
N CYS A 110 1.07 -6.26 13.71
CA CYS A 110 0.43 -7.50 14.16
C CYS A 110 0.51 -7.68 15.69
N GLY A 111 1.68 -7.43 16.29
CA GLY A 111 1.89 -7.55 17.73
C GLY A 111 1.07 -6.53 18.53
N ALA A 112 1.00 -5.29 18.07
CA ALA A 112 0.19 -4.25 18.69
C ALA A 112 -1.30 -4.56 18.61
N CYS A 113 -1.82 -4.95 17.43
CA CYS A 113 -3.23 -5.33 17.26
C CYS A 113 -3.59 -6.59 18.04
N PHE A 114 -2.72 -7.59 18.10
CA PHE A 114 -2.93 -8.80 18.88
C PHE A 114 -3.05 -8.50 20.38
N ALA A 115 -2.18 -7.64 20.93
CA ALA A 115 -2.27 -7.18 22.31
C ALA A 115 -3.55 -6.38 22.56
N ALA A 116 -3.92 -5.49 21.63
CA ALA A 116 -5.11 -4.66 21.71
C ALA A 116 -6.41 -5.48 21.69
N ALA A 117 -6.43 -6.58 20.96
CA ALA A 117 -7.56 -7.50 20.87
C ALA A 117 -7.57 -8.58 21.97
N HIS A 118 -6.93 -8.34 23.12
CA HIS A 118 -6.88 -9.32 24.22
C HIS A 118 -6.42 -10.72 23.80
N ASN A 119 -5.37 -10.77 22.94
CA ASN A 119 -4.78 -12.01 22.39
C ASN A 119 -5.71 -12.77 21.42
N ASN A 120 -6.64 -12.08 20.78
CA ASN A 120 -7.46 -12.66 19.74
C ASN A 120 -6.75 -12.58 18.39
N LEU A 121 -6.40 -13.73 17.80
CA LEU A 121 -5.72 -13.82 16.49
C LEU A 121 -6.62 -13.49 15.30
N SER A 122 -7.95 -13.47 15.47
CA SER A 122 -8.88 -13.17 14.37
C SER A 122 -8.76 -11.75 13.83
N VAL A 123 -8.12 -10.86 14.60
CA VAL A 123 -7.84 -9.46 14.16
C VAL A 123 -6.77 -9.37 13.09
N ILE A 124 -5.97 -10.40 12.95
CA ILE A 124 -4.97 -10.51 11.89
C ILE A 124 -5.62 -11.12 10.67
N VAL A 125 -5.58 -10.42 9.54
CA VAL A 125 -6.05 -10.96 8.26
C VAL A 125 -5.01 -11.96 7.76
N TRP A 126 -5.17 -13.23 8.16
CA TRP A 126 -4.20 -14.28 7.85
C TRP A 126 -4.16 -14.63 6.38
N SER A 127 -5.32 -14.95 5.79
CA SER A 127 -5.39 -15.42 4.41
C SER A 127 -6.77 -15.19 3.83
N ILE A 128 -6.82 -14.44 2.75
CA ILE A 128 -7.98 -14.36 1.87
C ILE A 128 -7.46 -14.77 0.49
N PRO A 129 -7.76 -15.99 0.01
CA PRO A 129 -7.26 -16.47 -1.28
C PRO A 129 -7.68 -15.57 -2.43
N GLY A 130 -6.82 -15.38 -3.40
CA GLY A 130 -7.19 -14.80 -4.69
C GLY A 130 -8.17 -15.71 -5.44
N LYS A 131 -9.02 -15.13 -6.28
CA LYS A 131 -10.01 -15.90 -7.03
C LYS A 131 -9.39 -16.70 -8.17
N ASP A 132 -8.51 -16.07 -8.93
CA ASP A 132 -7.91 -16.65 -10.13
C ASP A 132 -6.41 -16.96 -9.93
N HIS A 133 -5.70 -16.12 -9.17
CA HIS A 133 -4.27 -16.25 -8.97
C HIS A 133 -3.86 -16.00 -7.51
N TRP A 134 -2.82 -16.71 -7.05
CA TRP A 134 -2.30 -16.59 -5.68
C TRP A 134 -1.80 -15.18 -5.33
N TRP A 135 -1.28 -14.42 -6.31
CA TRP A 135 -0.82 -13.05 -6.10
C TRP A 135 -1.94 -12.03 -5.86
N GLU A 136 -3.19 -12.36 -6.18
CA GLU A 136 -4.39 -11.57 -5.87
C GLU A 136 -4.84 -11.76 -4.42
N GLY A 137 -4.31 -12.77 -3.73
CA GLY A 137 -4.62 -13.05 -2.34
C GLY A 137 -4.32 -11.86 -1.43
N LYS A 138 -5.10 -11.72 -0.35
CA LYS A 138 -4.93 -10.68 0.67
C LYS A 138 -4.53 -11.32 2.01
N GLY A 139 -4.04 -10.50 2.92
CA GLY A 139 -3.62 -10.93 4.25
C GLY A 139 -2.13 -11.25 4.34
N ILE A 140 -1.72 -11.58 5.56
CA ILE A 140 -0.30 -11.81 5.92
C ILE A 140 0.32 -12.93 5.09
N LEU A 141 -0.41 -14.03 4.86
CA LEU A 141 0.11 -15.16 4.09
C LEU A 141 0.53 -14.75 2.68
N TRP A 142 -0.38 -14.12 1.94
CA TRP A 142 -0.17 -13.83 0.51
C TRP A 142 0.66 -12.58 0.25
N LYS A 143 0.54 -11.58 1.13
CA LYS A 143 1.21 -10.29 0.92
C LYS A 143 2.53 -10.14 1.68
N VAL A 144 2.80 -11.02 2.69
CA VAL A 144 4.02 -10.96 3.50
C VAL A 144 4.77 -12.27 3.47
N ILE A 145 4.19 -13.41 3.94
CA ILE A 145 4.93 -14.67 4.11
C ILE A 145 5.36 -15.26 2.77
N VAL A 146 4.44 -15.34 1.80
CA VAL A 146 4.79 -15.87 0.47
C VAL A 146 5.88 -15.02 -0.20
N PRO A 147 5.77 -13.67 -0.29
CA PRO A 147 6.85 -12.85 -0.83
C PRO A 147 8.13 -12.88 0.00
N MET A 148 8.05 -13.07 1.32
CA MET A 148 9.23 -13.23 2.18
C MET A 148 10.09 -14.44 1.81
N ILE A 149 9.46 -15.50 1.31
CA ILE A 149 10.14 -16.71 0.85
C ILE A 149 10.49 -16.61 -0.64
N THR A 150 9.55 -16.17 -1.46
CA THR A 150 9.73 -16.18 -2.93
C THR A 150 10.69 -15.10 -3.41
N SER A 151 10.69 -13.90 -2.83
CA SER A 151 11.58 -12.83 -3.27
C SER A 151 13.08 -13.14 -3.07
N PRO A 152 13.53 -13.75 -1.93
CA PRO A 152 14.90 -14.25 -1.80
C PRO A 152 15.26 -15.34 -2.82
N VAL A 153 14.36 -16.30 -3.03
CA VAL A 153 14.59 -17.39 -3.99
C VAL A 153 14.71 -16.84 -5.41
N VAL A 154 13.80 -15.96 -5.81
CA VAL A 154 13.84 -15.32 -7.13
C VAL A 154 15.09 -14.45 -7.28
N GLY A 155 15.39 -13.61 -6.26
CA GLY A 155 16.59 -12.76 -6.26
C GLY A 155 17.87 -13.56 -6.42
N PHE A 156 18.01 -14.66 -5.68
CA PHE A 156 19.15 -15.56 -5.79
C PHE A 156 19.24 -16.23 -7.18
N THR A 157 18.16 -16.87 -7.60
CA THR A 157 18.14 -17.66 -8.86
C THR A 157 18.34 -16.75 -10.07
N VAL A 158 17.65 -15.64 -10.16
CA VAL A 158 17.78 -14.69 -11.29
C VAL A 158 19.17 -14.06 -11.27
N GLY A 159 19.69 -13.66 -10.09
CA GLY A 159 21.04 -13.11 -9.97
C GLY A 159 22.12 -14.12 -10.42
N PHE A 160 21.97 -15.39 -10.03
CA PHE A 160 22.86 -16.47 -10.47
C PHE A 160 22.81 -16.66 -11.99
N LEU A 161 21.60 -16.74 -12.57
CA LEU A 161 21.41 -16.93 -14.01
C LEU A 161 21.92 -15.73 -14.83
N VAL A 162 21.58 -14.51 -14.44
CA VAL A 162 22.06 -13.28 -15.11
C VAL A 162 23.58 -13.23 -15.10
N MET A 163 24.22 -13.55 -13.97
CA MET A 163 25.68 -13.56 -13.91
C MET A 163 26.28 -14.68 -14.74
N GLY A 164 25.68 -15.88 -14.76
CA GLY A 164 26.09 -16.99 -15.64
C GLY A 164 26.03 -16.62 -17.12
N ILE A 165 24.95 -15.98 -17.56
CA ILE A 165 24.78 -15.45 -18.92
C ILE A 165 25.86 -14.41 -19.22
N LEU A 166 26.12 -13.48 -18.29
CA LEU A 166 27.17 -12.47 -18.49
C LEU A 166 28.56 -13.11 -18.59
N TYR A 167 28.89 -14.13 -17.80
CA TYR A 167 30.15 -14.86 -17.92
C TYR A 167 30.27 -15.53 -19.30
N PHE A 168 29.20 -16.12 -19.81
CA PHE A 168 29.20 -16.73 -21.12
C PHE A 168 29.40 -15.71 -22.24
N LEU A 169 28.66 -14.59 -22.21
CA LEU A 169 28.71 -13.53 -23.24
C LEU A 169 30.05 -12.79 -23.23
N LEU A 170 30.65 -12.60 -22.03
CA LEU A 170 31.86 -11.80 -21.86
C LEU A 170 33.16 -12.64 -21.84
N ARG A 171 33.07 -13.97 -22.06
CA ARG A 171 34.22 -14.88 -21.95
C ARG A 171 35.44 -14.48 -22.79
N ASN A 172 35.17 -13.81 -23.94
CA ASN A 172 36.23 -13.37 -24.86
C ASN A 172 36.66 -11.91 -24.63
N TRP A 173 36.08 -11.22 -23.62
CA TRP A 173 36.40 -9.82 -23.36
C TRP A 173 37.58 -9.73 -22.38
N ARG A 174 38.47 -8.76 -22.63
CA ARG A 174 39.57 -8.44 -21.68
C ARG A 174 38.95 -7.87 -20.38
N PRO A 175 39.42 -8.28 -19.18
CA PRO A 175 38.91 -7.83 -17.89
C PRO A 175 38.86 -6.31 -17.74
N VAL A 176 39.84 -5.59 -18.29
CA VAL A 176 39.88 -4.11 -18.29
C VAL A 176 38.71 -3.51 -19.05
N LYS A 177 38.34 -4.10 -20.22
CA LYS A 177 37.19 -3.66 -21.01
C LYS A 177 35.89 -3.92 -20.28
N VAL A 178 35.73 -5.10 -19.68
CA VAL A 178 34.56 -5.46 -18.85
C VAL A 178 34.39 -4.46 -17.71
N ASN A 179 35.44 -4.20 -16.93
CA ASN A 179 35.37 -3.27 -15.79
C ASN A 179 35.02 -1.85 -16.24
N ARG A 180 35.56 -1.39 -17.37
CA ARG A 180 35.28 -0.04 -17.91
C ARG A 180 33.81 0.10 -18.35
N VAL A 181 33.27 -0.88 -19.07
CA VAL A 181 31.90 -0.87 -19.58
C VAL A 181 30.92 -1.04 -18.42
N PHE A 182 31.12 -2.04 -17.60
CA PHE A 182 30.22 -2.33 -16.48
C PHE A 182 30.34 -1.31 -15.35
N GLY A 183 31.46 -0.60 -15.21
CA GLY A 183 31.55 0.56 -14.32
C GLY A 183 30.58 1.68 -14.70
N LYS A 184 30.38 1.92 -16.01
CA LYS A 184 29.36 2.87 -16.47
C LYS A 184 27.94 2.33 -16.35
N LEU A 185 27.71 1.07 -16.73
CA LEU A 185 26.41 0.43 -16.64
C LEU A 185 25.92 0.30 -15.19
N GLN A 186 26.86 0.13 -14.24
CA GLN A 186 26.52 0.06 -12.82
C GLN A 186 25.98 1.39 -12.27
N LEU A 187 26.28 2.54 -12.87
CA LEU A 187 25.64 3.81 -12.49
C LEU A 187 24.13 3.77 -12.76
N PHE A 188 23.74 3.20 -13.91
CA PHE A 188 22.33 3.05 -14.26
C PHE A 188 21.63 2.01 -13.37
N SER A 189 22.27 0.85 -13.11
CA SER A 189 21.66 -0.16 -12.23
C SER A 189 21.55 0.32 -10.77
N ALA A 190 22.52 1.11 -10.27
CA ALA A 190 22.44 1.73 -8.96
C ALA A 190 21.33 2.78 -8.88
N ALA A 191 21.15 3.61 -9.93
CA ALA A 191 20.03 4.53 -10.03
C ALA A 191 18.67 3.79 -10.08
N TYR A 192 18.59 2.72 -10.87
CA TYR A 192 17.41 1.86 -10.97
C TYR A 192 17.09 1.17 -9.63
N MET A 193 18.13 0.71 -8.91
CA MET A 193 17.96 0.14 -7.58
C MET A 193 17.45 1.17 -6.58
N GLY A 194 18.00 2.39 -6.56
CA GLY A 194 17.51 3.47 -5.71
C GLY A 194 16.06 3.84 -6.04
N PHE A 195 15.71 3.96 -7.31
CA PHE A 195 14.33 4.22 -7.73
C PHE A 195 13.37 3.11 -7.26
N SER A 196 13.70 1.85 -7.51
CA SER A 196 12.88 0.70 -7.11
C SER A 196 12.75 0.57 -5.58
N HIS A 197 13.82 0.90 -4.84
CA HIS A 197 13.82 0.96 -3.39
C HIS A 197 12.85 2.03 -2.88
N GLY A 198 12.94 3.27 -3.40
CA GLY A 198 12.03 4.36 -3.05
C GLY A 198 10.57 4.03 -3.37
N THR A 199 10.32 3.42 -4.52
CA THR A 199 8.97 3.00 -4.94
C THR A 199 8.34 1.98 -3.99
N ASN A 200 9.12 1.10 -3.37
CA ASN A 200 8.61 0.09 -2.44
C ASN A 200 8.52 0.62 -1.00
N ASP A 201 9.59 1.23 -0.50
CA ASP A 201 9.75 1.47 0.93
C ASP A 201 8.97 2.69 1.43
N ALA A 202 8.98 3.81 0.72
CA ALA A 202 8.23 5.00 1.12
C ALA A 202 6.71 4.74 1.20
N GLN A 203 6.19 3.85 0.36
CA GLN A 203 4.77 3.51 0.36
C GLN A 203 4.30 2.84 1.66
N LYS A 204 5.16 2.22 2.44
CA LYS A 204 4.81 1.56 3.70
C LYS A 204 4.41 2.59 4.75
N THR A 205 5.21 3.63 4.91
CA THR A 205 4.90 4.74 5.82
C THR A 205 3.72 5.56 5.33
N MET A 206 3.58 5.76 4.01
CA MET A 206 2.37 6.37 3.44
C MET A 206 1.12 5.59 3.84
N GLY A 207 1.16 4.25 3.78
CA GLY A 207 0.05 3.37 4.17
C GLY A 207 -0.30 3.50 5.65
N ILE A 208 0.69 3.59 6.53
CA ILE A 208 0.48 3.77 7.98
C ILE A 208 -0.12 5.15 8.30
N ILE A 209 0.41 6.23 7.69
CA ILE A 209 -0.16 7.57 7.87
C ILE A 209 -1.60 7.60 7.37
N PHE A 210 -1.86 7.03 6.20
CA PHE A 210 -3.22 6.97 5.64
C PHE A 210 -4.17 6.15 6.53
N LEU A 211 -3.73 5.00 7.07
CA LEU A 211 -4.49 4.18 8.02
C LEU A 211 -4.85 4.99 9.28
N ALA A 212 -3.90 5.75 9.83
CA ALA A 212 -4.13 6.60 11.00
C ALA A 212 -5.14 7.72 10.71
N LEU A 213 -5.09 8.33 9.52
CA LEU A 213 -6.03 9.36 9.11
C LEU A 213 -7.44 8.80 8.93
N VAL A 214 -7.57 7.61 8.33
CA VAL A 214 -8.86 6.90 8.20
C VAL A 214 -9.43 6.59 9.59
N ALA A 215 -8.62 6.04 10.49
CA ALA A 215 -9.05 5.76 11.87
C ALA A 215 -9.46 7.03 12.62
N GLY A 216 -8.70 8.13 12.47
CA GLY A 216 -9.02 9.42 13.08
C GLY A 216 -10.28 10.07 12.51
N SER A 217 -10.50 9.95 11.20
CA SER A 217 -11.73 10.41 10.55
C SER A 217 -12.94 9.63 11.05
N ALA A 218 -12.80 8.31 11.21
CA ALA A 218 -13.83 7.46 11.79
C ALA A 218 -14.18 7.84 13.24
N GLY A 219 -13.17 8.23 14.04
CA GLY A 219 -13.34 8.71 15.41
C GLY A 219 -13.79 10.17 15.54
N GLY A 220 -14.14 10.86 14.44
CA GLY A 220 -14.62 12.25 14.48
C GLY A 220 -13.56 13.29 14.89
N VAL A 221 -12.26 12.93 14.86
CA VAL A 221 -11.16 13.81 15.29
C VAL A 221 -11.07 15.09 14.45
N PHE A 222 -11.56 15.03 13.21
CA PHE A 222 -11.57 16.16 12.26
C PHE A 222 -12.91 16.91 12.23
N ASP A 223 -13.87 16.51 13.06
CA ASP A 223 -15.16 17.18 13.16
C ASP A 223 -15.00 18.49 13.94
N GLY A 224 -15.15 19.62 13.27
CA GLY A 224 -15.06 20.92 13.92
C GLY A 224 -15.05 22.08 12.92
N ARG A 225 -15.76 23.16 13.25
CA ARG A 225 -15.72 24.40 12.44
C ARG A 225 -14.35 25.04 12.57
N GLY A 226 -13.71 25.33 11.45
CA GLY A 226 -12.48 26.15 11.41
C GLY A 226 -11.20 25.41 11.70
N SER A 227 -11.17 24.08 11.75
CA SER A 227 -9.91 23.36 11.85
C SER A 227 -9.07 23.56 10.58
N ARG A 228 -7.93 24.25 10.72
CA ARG A 228 -6.94 24.44 9.63
C ARG A 228 -6.36 23.10 9.14
N LEU A 229 -6.64 22.00 9.85
CA LEU A 229 -6.13 20.67 9.58
C LEU A 229 -7.16 19.72 8.95
N ASN A 230 -8.32 20.25 8.48
CA ASN A 230 -9.32 19.43 7.80
C ASN A 230 -8.81 18.73 6.54
N PHE A 231 -7.72 19.22 5.92
CA PHE A 231 -7.06 18.56 4.79
C PHE A 231 -6.44 17.21 5.17
N LEU A 232 -6.24 16.93 6.46
CA LEU A 232 -5.77 15.65 6.99
C LEU A 232 -6.87 14.59 7.06
N SER A 233 -8.15 14.97 6.95
CA SER A 233 -9.22 13.98 6.99
C SER A 233 -9.12 13.03 5.79
N ALA A 234 -9.22 11.73 6.05
CA ALA A 234 -9.31 10.70 5.03
C ALA A 234 -10.74 10.14 5.04
N PRO A 235 -11.56 10.45 4.03
CA PRO A 235 -12.94 9.97 3.97
C PRO A 235 -13.00 8.46 3.73
N ASP A 236 -14.08 7.84 4.19
CA ASP A 236 -14.36 6.44 3.95
C ASP A 236 -14.87 6.24 2.52
N SER A 237 -14.06 5.60 1.69
CA SER A 237 -14.39 5.29 0.29
C SER A 237 -15.01 3.90 0.12
N LEU A 238 -15.27 3.16 1.21
CA LEU A 238 -15.77 1.78 1.16
C LEU A 238 -17.07 1.67 0.35
N GLY A 239 -17.00 1.01 -0.79
CA GLY A 239 -18.13 0.70 -1.67
C GLY A 239 -18.39 1.70 -2.78
N SER A 240 -17.98 2.98 -2.68
CA SER A 240 -18.24 3.99 -3.72
C SER A 240 -17.36 3.77 -4.97
N VAL A 241 -16.10 3.42 -4.81
CA VAL A 241 -15.18 3.22 -5.93
C VAL A 241 -15.51 1.96 -6.75
N PRO A 242 -15.76 0.79 -6.14
CA PRO A 242 -16.25 -0.37 -6.91
C PRO A 242 -17.58 -0.10 -7.62
N ALA A 243 -18.49 0.65 -7.00
CA ALA A 243 -19.74 1.05 -7.62
C ALA A 243 -19.53 2.01 -8.80
N ALA A 244 -18.64 3.00 -8.67
CA ALA A 244 -18.25 3.89 -9.77
C ALA A 244 -17.62 3.13 -10.95
N GLN A 245 -16.80 2.11 -10.67
CA GLN A 245 -16.24 1.23 -11.71
C GLN A 245 -17.33 0.47 -12.46
N VAL A 246 -18.34 -0.04 -11.74
CA VAL A 246 -19.50 -0.70 -12.36
C VAL A 246 -20.24 0.25 -13.29
N GLU A 247 -20.54 1.46 -12.83
CA GLU A 247 -21.28 2.45 -13.64
C GLU A 247 -20.46 2.93 -14.85
N LEU A 248 -19.15 3.13 -14.72
CA LEU A 248 -18.26 3.40 -15.86
C LEU A 248 -18.25 2.25 -16.87
N GLY A 249 -18.26 1.01 -16.40
CA GLY A 249 -18.37 -0.16 -17.27
C GLY A 249 -19.71 -0.18 -18.05
N ARG A 250 -20.83 0.12 -17.37
CA ARG A 250 -22.15 0.23 -18.02
C ARG A 250 -22.20 1.35 -19.06
N LEU A 251 -21.64 2.52 -18.74
CA LEU A 251 -21.54 3.64 -19.67
C LEU A 251 -20.68 3.30 -20.88
N SER A 252 -19.56 2.57 -20.69
CA SER A 252 -18.71 2.09 -21.77
C SER A 252 -19.44 1.10 -22.69
N LEU A 253 -20.26 0.19 -22.15
CA LEU A 253 -21.11 -0.70 -22.96
C LEU A 253 -22.11 0.09 -23.82
N ARG A 254 -22.77 1.10 -23.25
CA ARG A 254 -23.71 1.97 -24.00
C ARG A 254 -23.00 2.78 -25.09
N ALA A 255 -21.75 3.16 -24.86
CA ALA A 255 -20.93 3.85 -25.84
C ALA A 255 -20.34 2.93 -26.92
N GLY A 256 -20.61 1.61 -26.89
CA GLY A 256 -20.10 0.65 -27.86
C GLY A 256 -18.66 0.21 -27.64
N ASP A 257 -18.11 0.39 -26.43
CA ASP A 257 -16.76 -0.04 -26.05
C ASP A 257 -16.80 -1.15 -24.99
N PRO A 258 -17.09 -2.41 -25.38
CA PRO A 258 -17.18 -3.51 -24.44
C PRO A 258 -15.82 -3.92 -23.85
N ALA A 259 -14.71 -3.66 -24.56
CA ALA A 259 -13.38 -4.00 -24.06
C ALA A 259 -13.00 -3.13 -22.85
N THR A 260 -13.32 -1.83 -22.88
CA THR A 260 -13.14 -0.93 -21.75
C THR A 260 -14.12 -1.27 -20.61
N ALA A 261 -15.36 -1.63 -20.92
CA ALA A 261 -16.34 -2.05 -19.93
C ALA A 261 -15.84 -3.25 -19.11
N VAL A 262 -15.31 -4.28 -19.77
CA VAL A 262 -14.75 -5.46 -19.11
C VAL A 262 -13.60 -5.09 -18.16
N LYS A 263 -12.71 -4.17 -18.53
CA LYS A 263 -11.63 -3.69 -17.65
C LYS A 263 -12.18 -3.07 -16.36
N TYR A 264 -13.26 -2.29 -16.46
CA TYR A 264 -13.91 -1.72 -15.27
C TYR A 264 -14.61 -2.78 -14.41
N PHE A 265 -15.30 -3.76 -15.04
CA PHE A 265 -15.92 -4.85 -14.30
C PHE A 265 -14.88 -5.73 -13.60
N GLN A 266 -13.74 -6.01 -14.22
CA GLN A 266 -12.63 -6.74 -13.59
C GLN A 266 -12.12 -6.02 -12.34
N LYS A 267 -11.88 -4.71 -12.41
CA LYS A 267 -11.48 -3.90 -11.25
C LYS A 267 -12.53 -3.92 -10.13
N ALA A 268 -13.82 -3.82 -10.47
CA ALA A 268 -14.90 -3.92 -9.50
C ALA A 268 -14.94 -5.31 -8.84
N VAL A 269 -14.66 -6.39 -9.58
CA VAL A 269 -14.57 -7.76 -9.06
C VAL A 269 -13.38 -7.91 -8.09
N GLU A 270 -12.22 -7.32 -8.41
CA GLU A 270 -11.06 -7.28 -7.51
C GLU A 270 -11.41 -6.67 -6.15
N ALA A 271 -12.30 -5.66 -6.16
CA ALA A 271 -12.84 -5.03 -4.96
C ALA A 271 -14.08 -5.75 -4.38
N LYS A 272 -14.38 -6.99 -4.81
CA LYS A 272 -15.50 -7.84 -4.37
C LYS A 272 -16.89 -7.24 -4.64
N SER A 273 -17.05 -6.45 -5.67
CA SER A 273 -18.35 -5.90 -6.09
C SER A 273 -19.21 -6.99 -6.70
N LYS A 274 -20.38 -7.27 -6.10
CA LYS A 274 -21.37 -8.22 -6.64
C LYS A 274 -21.91 -7.79 -8.02
N PRO A 275 -22.30 -6.51 -8.24
CA PRO A 275 -22.66 -6.03 -9.56
C PRO A 275 -21.53 -6.22 -10.59
N GLY A 276 -20.28 -5.96 -10.21
CA GLY A 276 -19.12 -6.21 -11.06
C GLY A 276 -18.96 -7.68 -11.41
N GLN A 277 -19.18 -8.59 -10.44
CA GLN A 277 -19.12 -10.05 -10.67
C GLN A 277 -20.18 -10.51 -11.67
N PHE A 278 -21.42 -10.05 -11.52
CA PHE A 278 -22.52 -10.37 -12.41
C PHE A 278 -22.24 -9.90 -13.86
N LEU A 279 -21.86 -8.63 -14.04
CA LEU A 279 -21.63 -8.05 -15.35
C LEU A 279 -20.39 -8.66 -16.05
N LEU A 280 -19.34 -8.98 -15.27
CA LEU A 280 -18.19 -9.70 -15.83
C LEU A 280 -18.56 -11.13 -16.24
N ALA A 281 -19.38 -11.82 -15.44
CA ALA A 281 -19.87 -13.16 -15.80
C ALA A 281 -20.70 -13.11 -17.09
N GLN A 282 -21.58 -12.14 -17.24
CA GLN A 282 -22.36 -11.94 -18.47
C GLN A 282 -21.46 -11.69 -19.68
N ALA A 283 -20.43 -10.84 -19.56
CA ALA A 283 -19.45 -10.61 -20.62
C ALA A 283 -18.68 -11.90 -20.99
N LEU A 284 -18.30 -12.72 -20.00
CA LEU A 284 -17.65 -14.01 -20.21
C LEU A 284 -18.56 -15.09 -20.82
N GLN A 285 -19.88 -15.02 -20.58
CA GLN A 285 -20.85 -15.92 -21.23
C GLN A 285 -21.04 -15.57 -22.70
N THR A 286 -21.18 -14.28 -22.99
CA THR A 286 -21.53 -13.79 -24.33
C THR A 286 -20.32 -13.52 -25.23
N GLY A 287 -19.11 -13.47 -24.69
CA GLY A 287 -17.91 -13.09 -25.43
C GLY A 287 -17.83 -11.59 -25.74
N ASN A 288 -18.65 -10.75 -25.06
CA ASN A 288 -18.72 -9.32 -25.33
C ASN A 288 -17.54 -8.58 -24.66
N GLY A 289 -16.57 -8.14 -25.46
CA GLY A 289 -15.37 -7.43 -25.01
C GLY A 289 -14.27 -8.31 -24.41
N ILE A 290 -14.49 -9.61 -24.28
CA ILE A 290 -13.55 -10.61 -23.78
C ILE A 290 -13.86 -11.97 -24.41
N ALA A 291 -12.86 -12.85 -24.59
CA ALA A 291 -13.11 -14.21 -25.05
C ALA A 291 -14.11 -14.94 -24.15
N ALA A 292 -15.07 -15.65 -24.75
CA ALA A 292 -16.06 -16.41 -24.00
C ALA A 292 -15.41 -17.56 -23.21
N VAL A 293 -15.66 -17.60 -21.91
CA VAL A 293 -15.22 -18.67 -20.98
C VAL A 293 -16.37 -19.03 -20.04
N PRO A 294 -17.33 -19.87 -20.51
CA PRO A 294 -18.55 -20.18 -19.75
C PRO A 294 -18.30 -20.79 -18.36
N ALA A 295 -17.25 -21.61 -18.23
CA ALA A 295 -16.89 -22.20 -16.94
C ALA A 295 -16.48 -21.15 -15.90
N LYS A 296 -15.78 -20.08 -16.31
CA LYS A 296 -15.40 -18.96 -15.46
C LYS A 296 -16.61 -18.10 -15.11
N ALA A 297 -17.51 -17.89 -16.05
CA ALA A 297 -18.78 -17.19 -15.84
C ALA A 297 -19.65 -17.91 -14.80
N ALA A 298 -19.83 -19.23 -14.92
CA ALA A 298 -20.59 -20.04 -13.97
C ALA A 298 -20.02 -19.95 -12.54
N LYS A 299 -18.68 -19.97 -12.41
CA LYS A 299 -18.01 -19.81 -11.10
C LYS A 299 -18.25 -18.44 -10.46
N LEU A 300 -18.31 -17.39 -11.26
CA LEU A 300 -18.64 -16.05 -10.75
C LEU A 300 -20.11 -15.94 -10.32
N LEU A 301 -21.03 -16.58 -11.05
CA LEU A 301 -22.47 -16.56 -10.75
C LEU A 301 -22.82 -17.42 -9.53
N ALA A 302 -22.21 -18.59 -9.36
CA ALA A 302 -22.49 -19.49 -8.24
C ALA A 302 -22.28 -18.80 -6.87
N GLY A 303 -21.43 -17.78 -6.79
CA GLY A 303 -21.26 -16.98 -5.58
C GLY A 303 -22.34 -15.91 -5.34
N LEU A 304 -23.23 -15.68 -6.30
CA LEU A 304 -24.27 -14.63 -6.24
C LEU A 304 -25.68 -15.21 -6.01
N GLU A 305 -25.92 -16.48 -6.36
CA GLU A 305 -27.25 -17.12 -6.31
C GLU A 305 -27.80 -17.28 -4.88
N ALA A 306 -26.93 -17.30 -3.88
CA ALA A 306 -27.32 -17.44 -2.48
C ALA A 306 -27.91 -16.15 -1.85
N GLU A 307 -27.92 -15.03 -2.56
CA GLU A 307 -28.37 -13.74 -2.03
C GLU A 307 -29.28 -13.03 -3.03
N HIS A 308 -30.42 -12.49 -2.54
CA HIS A 308 -31.32 -11.65 -3.34
C HIS A 308 -30.57 -10.38 -3.80
N PHE A 309 -30.00 -10.44 -5.00
CA PHE A 309 -29.18 -9.38 -5.59
C PHE A 309 -29.88 -8.84 -6.86
N ASP A 310 -30.20 -7.54 -6.85
CA ASP A 310 -30.67 -6.84 -8.05
C ASP A 310 -29.47 -6.21 -8.80
N PRO A 311 -29.11 -6.76 -9.98
CA PRO A 311 -27.97 -6.26 -10.75
C PRO A 311 -28.25 -4.88 -11.38
N THR A 312 -29.50 -4.43 -11.42
CA THR A 312 -29.92 -3.17 -12.06
C THR A 312 -30.02 -2.02 -11.06
N ALA A 313 -30.06 -2.31 -9.76
CA ALA A 313 -30.21 -1.31 -8.72
C ALA A 313 -29.00 -0.37 -8.67
N VAL A 314 -29.26 0.93 -8.76
CA VAL A 314 -28.29 1.99 -8.46
C VAL A 314 -28.43 2.32 -6.99
N ASN A 315 -27.50 1.83 -6.17
CA ASN A 315 -27.50 2.09 -4.73
C ASN A 315 -26.61 3.29 -4.43
N TYR A 316 -27.19 4.34 -3.85
CA TYR A 316 -26.42 5.45 -3.31
C TYR A 316 -25.51 5.01 -2.18
N ALA A 317 -24.27 5.47 -2.16
CA ALA A 317 -23.30 5.11 -1.14
C ALA A 317 -23.55 5.90 0.15
N ALA A 318 -23.91 5.21 1.22
CA ALA A 318 -24.10 5.78 2.55
C ALA A 318 -23.12 5.16 3.55
N PRO A 319 -21.94 5.77 3.79
CA PRO A 319 -20.86 5.15 4.55
C PRO A 319 -21.09 5.04 6.06
N ILE A 320 -22.09 5.69 6.62
CA ILE A 320 -22.17 6.01 8.06
C ILE A 320 -22.68 4.86 8.95
N ALA A 321 -23.55 3.99 8.49
CA ALA A 321 -24.20 2.99 9.36
C ALA A 321 -23.20 2.04 10.10
N ARG A 322 -21.94 2.02 9.72
CA ARG A 322 -20.88 1.18 10.33
C ARG A 322 -19.88 1.95 11.19
N LYS A 323 -19.91 3.29 11.18
CA LYS A 323 -18.83 4.13 11.72
C LYS A 323 -19.10 4.73 13.10
N TYR A 324 -20.34 4.98 13.43
CA TYR A 324 -20.69 5.73 14.64
C TYR A 324 -21.52 4.87 15.58
N SER A 325 -20.93 4.53 16.72
CA SER A 325 -21.60 3.77 17.79
C SER A 325 -22.73 4.57 18.46
N ASP A 326 -22.67 5.90 18.34
CA ASP A 326 -23.59 6.88 18.92
C ASP A 326 -24.66 7.39 17.92
N LEU A 327 -24.75 6.78 16.73
CA LEU A 327 -25.81 7.08 15.77
C LEU A 327 -27.18 6.64 16.32
N PRO A 328 -28.14 7.57 16.46
CA PRO A 328 -29.48 7.24 16.94
C PRO A 328 -30.16 6.16 16.08
N SER A 329 -30.96 5.31 16.72
CA SER A 329 -31.64 4.19 16.05
C SER A 329 -32.87 4.63 15.24
N THR A 330 -33.51 5.76 15.57
CA THR A 330 -34.67 6.25 14.81
C THR A 330 -34.21 7.11 13.62
N PRO A 331 -34.83 6.95 12.44
CA PRO A 331 -34.42 7.69 11.23
C PRO A 331 -34.42 9.22 11.42
N THR A 332 -35.39 9.77 12.12
CA THR A 332 -35.51 11.22 12.37
C THR A 332 -34.38 11.73 13.24
N ALA A 333 -34.13 11.09 14.40
CA ALA A 333 -33.03 11.48 15.29
C ALA A 333 -31.66 11.24 14.63
N ALA A 334 -31.52 10.20 13.81
CA ALA A 334 -30.31 9.98 13.02
C ALA A 334 -30.07 11.12 12.02
N ALA A 335 -31.12 11.59 11.33
CA ALA A 335 -31.00 12.68 10.37
C ALA A 335 -30.65 14.02 11.06
N GLU A 336 -31.21 14.31 12.23
CA GLU A 336 -30.85 15.50 13.04
C GLU A 336 -29.41 15.43 13.52
N TRP A 337 -28.98 14.25 14.01
CA TRP A 337 -27.61 14.02 14.41
C TRP A 337 -26.64 14.21 13.22
N LEU A 338 -26.97 13.65 12.03
CA LEU A 338 -26.22 13.83 10.81
C LEU A 338 -26.16 15.30 10.38
N ALA A 339 -27.26 16.06 10.50
CA ALA A 339 -27.31 17.48 10.18
C ALA A 339 -26.35 18.29 11.08
N THR A 340 -26.32 17.98 12.38
CA THR A 340 -25.41 18.60 13.34
C THR A 340 -23.95 18.32 12.96
N LYS A 341 -23.61 17.07 12.65
CA LYS A 341 -22.26 16.70 12.25
C LYS A 341 -21.86 17.27 10.88
N ALA A 342 -22.76 17.26 9.90
CA ALA A 342 -22.53 17.86 8.57
C ALA A 342 -22.30 19.38 8.68
N SER A 343 -23.08 20.10 9.51
CA SER A 343 -22.88 21.54 9.76
C SER A 343 -21.55 21.82 10.48
N ALA A 344 -21.07 20.91 11.30
CA ALA A 344 -19.74 20.94 11.90
C ALA A 344 -18.61 20.62 10.90
N GLY A 345 -18.97 20.23 9.66
CA GLY A 345 -18.03 20.00 8.58
C GLY A 345 -17.63 18.54 8.37
N ASN A 346 -18.34 17.59 8.96
CA ASN A 346 -18.09 16.17 8.69
C ASN A 346 -18.62 15.79 7.29
N ALA A 347 -17.71 15.39 6.40
CA ALA A 347 -18.05 15.06 5.01
C ALA A 347 -18.84 13.74 4.90
N ASP A 348 -18.53 12.74 5.75
CA ASP A 348 -19.28 11.48 5.80
C ASP A 348 -20.74 11.73 6.23
N ALA A 349 -20.95 12.59 7.24
CA ALA A 349 -22.28 12.97 7.70
C ALA A 349 -23.06 13.75 6.61
N ALA A 350 -22.37 14.63 5.86
CA ALA A 350 -22.99 15.34 4.75
C ALA A 350 -23.43 14.36 3.64
N VAL A 351 -22.61 13.36 3.30
CA VAL A 351 -22.99 12.32 2.33
C VAL A 351 -24.19 11.52 2.81
N ALA A 352 -24.18 11.05 4.05
CA ALA A 352 -25.31 10.24 4.55
C ALA A 352 -26.60 11.03 4.69
N LEU A 353 -26.52 12.29 5.12
CA LEU A 353 -27.68 13.18 5.16
C LEU A 353 -28.22 13.46 3.74
N GLY A 354 -27.32 13.62 2.75
CA GLY A 354 -27.69 13.74 1.35
C GLY A 354 -28.46 12.50 0.85
N VAL A 355 -28.01 11.31 1.19
CA VAL A 355 -28.72 10.05 0.87
C VAL A 355 -30.06 9.99 1.59
N ALA A 356 -30.12 10.41 2.87
CA ALA A 356 -31.38 10.48 3.61
C ALA A 356 -32.40 11.42 2.93
N HIS A 357 -31.96 12.57 2.41
CA HIS A 357 -32.83 13.47 1.64
C HIS A 357 -33.27 12.91 0.28
N LEU A 358 -32.41 12.12 -0.41
CA LEU A 358 -32.81 11.44 -1.65
C LEU A 358 -33.87 10.36 -1.40
N GLN A 359 -33.77 9.66 -0.28
CA GLN A 359 -34.65 8.53 0.06
C GLN A 359 -35.86 8.91 0.90
N GLY A 360 -35.88 10.11 1.49
CA GLY A 360 -36.92 10.51 2.45
C GLY A 360 -36.80 9.80 3.79
N ALA A 361 -35.56 9.34 4.16
CA ALA A 361 -35.32 8.56 5.37
C ALA A 361 -35.13 9.48 6.59
N GLY A 362 -36.17 9.64 7.42
CA GLY A 362 -36.16 10.49 8.62
C GLY A 362 -36.21 12.00 8.33
N VAL A 363 -36.20 12.39 7.06
CA VAL A 363 -36.33 13.77 6.57
C VAL A 363 -37.19 13.80 5.32
N ALA A 364 -37.80 14.94 5.00
CA ALA A 364 -38.53 15.10 3.74
C ALA A 364 -37.58 14.88 2.54
N LYS A 365 -38.10 14.20 1.51
CA LYS A 365 -37.35 14.02 0.26
C LYS A 365 -37.05 15.38 -0.38
N ASP A 366 -35.79 15.67 -0.61
CA ASP A 366 -35.31 16.94 -1.18
C ASP A 366 -34.03 16.70 -1.99
N GLU A 367 -34.19 16.51 -3.29
CA GLU A 367 -33.07 16.21 -4.21
C GLU A 367 -32.11 17.40 -4.34
N ALA A 368 -32.59 18.62 -4.30
CA ALA A 368 -31.75 19.82 -4.38
C ALA A 368 -30.87 19.98 -3.12
N LYS A 369 -31.42 19.65 -1.94
CA LYS A 369 -30.66 19.67 -0.70
C LYS A 369 -29.62 18.53 -0.66
N ALA A 370 -29.98 17.37 -1.18
CA ALA A 370 -29.04 16.23 -1.34
C ALA A 370 -27.86 16.63 -2.24
N GLN A 371 -28.11 17.25 -3.39
CA GLN A 371 -27.08 17.77 -4.28
C GLN A 371 -26.11 18.70 -3.55
N ARG A 372 -26.61 19.70 -2.85
CA ARG A 372 -25.77 20.67 -2.10
C ARG A 372 -24.90 19.98 -1.05
N LEU A 373 -25.44 18.98 -0.34
CA LEU A 373 -24.70 18.21 0.65
C LEU A 373 -23.59 17.37 0.01
N PHE A 374 -23.85 16.76 -1.15
CA PHE A 374 -22.82 16.03 -1.89
C PHE A 374 -21.77 16.98 -2.47
N GLU A 375 -22.16 18.15 -2.98
CA GLU A 375 -21.19 19.15 -3.45
C GLU A 375 -20.31 19.66 -2.31
N GLN A 376 -20.85 19.89 -1.12
CA GLN A 376 -20.11 20.25 0.08
C GLN A 376 -19.09 19.15 0.46
N ALA A 377 -19.50 17.90 0.40
CA ALA A 377 -18.61 16.77 0.67
C ALA A 377 -17.56 16.56 -0.45
N ALA A 378 -17.93 16.79 -1.72
CA ALA A 378 -17.03 16.71 -2.85
C ALA A 378 -15.91 17.77 -2.80
N GLN A 379 -16.19 18.98 -2.32
CA GLN A 379 -15.18 20.01 -2.04
C GLN A 379 -14.11 19.55 -1.05
N ARG A 380 -14.43 18.54 -0.24
CA ARG A 380 -13.50 17.87 0.68
C ARG A 380 -12.92 16.58 0.13
N ASN A 381 -13.02 16.37 -1.19
CA ASN A 381 -12.53 15.21 -1.91
C ASN A 381 -13.14 13.87 -1.41
N HIS A 382 -14.40 13.87 -0.97
CA HIS A 382 -15.05 12.64 -0.50
C HIS A 382 -15.48 11.75 -1.69
N PRO A 383 -14.94 10.53 -1.85
CA PRO A 383 -15.20 9.68 -3.02
C PRO A 383 -16.69 9.34 -3.19
N ALA A 384 -17.41 9.02 -2.09
CA ALA A 384 -18.84 8.71 -2.17
C ALA A 384 -19.69 9.91 -2.59
N ALA A 385 -19.24 11.13 -2.33
CA ALA A 385 -19.94 12.33 -2.81
C ALA A 385 -19.88 12.45 -4.34
N TYR A 386 -18.71 12.22 -4.93
CA TYR A 386 -18.55 12.18 -6.38
C TYR A 386 -19.36 11.04 -7.01
N TYR A 387 -19.39 9.87 -6.37
CA TYR A 387 -20.21 8.76 -6.82
C TYR A 387 -21.71 9.12 -6.80
N ASN A 388 -22.22 9.65 -5.67
CA ASN A 388 -23.64 9.99 -5.54
C ASN A 388 -24.06 11.12 -6.49
N LEU A 389 -23.22 12.13 -6.69
CA LEU A 389 -23.45 13.16 -7.73
C LEU A 389 -23.48 12.54 -9.12
N GLY A 390 -22.56 11.61 -9.42
CA GLY A 390 -22.57 10.86 -10.67
C GLY A 390 -23.88 10.10 -10.88
N CYS A 391 -24.42 9.45 -9.85
CA CYS A 391 -25.72 8.79 -9.89
C CYS A 391 -26.88 9.78 -10.12
N MET A 392 -26.85 10.96 -9.49
CA MET A 392 -27.85 12.00 -9.70
C MET A 392 -27.87 12.47 -11.16
N TYR A 393 -26.70 12.76 -11.75
CA TYR A 393 -26.60 13.13 -13.17
C TYR A 393 -26.98 11.98 -14.12
N LEU A 394 -26.72 10.73 -13.75
CA LEU A 394 -27.10 9.56 -14.55
C LEU A 394 -28.61 9.35 -14.58
N GLN A 395 -29.29 9.60 -13.46
CA GLN A 395 -30.73 9.41 -13.30
C GLN A 395 -31.54 10.66 -13.62
N GLY A 396 -30.95 11.85 -13.55
CA GLY A 396 -31.65 13.11 -13.64
C GLY A 396 -32.39 13.50 -12.35
N ALA A 397 -31.88 13.03 -11.18
CA ALA A 397 -32.50 13.32 -9.88
C ALA A 397 -32.04 14.69 -9.36
N GLY A 398 -32.93 15.67 -9.34
CA GLY A 398 -32.64 17.05 -8.92
C GLY A 398 -31.72 17.84 -9.86
N VAL A 399 -31.20 17.22 -10.92
CA VAL A 399 -30.34 17.81 -11.94
C VAL A 399 -30.73 17.31 -13.33
N ALA A 400 -30.39 18.05 -14.38
CA ALA A 400 -30.57 17.56 -15.75
C ALA A 400 -29.69 16.31 -16.00
N LYS A 401 -30.27 15.31 -16.67
CA LYS A 401 -29.54 14.07 -17.00
C LYS A 401 -28.35 14.38 -17.91
N ASP A 402 -27.15 13.98 -17.49
CA ASP A 402 -25.88 14.14 -18.23
C ASP A 402 -24.96 12.97 -17.97
N GLU A 403 -24.91 12.02 -18.92
CA GLU A 403 -24.07 10.83 -18.83
C GLU A 403 -22.57 11.15 -18.92
N LYS A 404 -22.18 12.24 -19.63
CA LYS A 404 -20.77 12.66 -19.72
C LYS A 404 -20.29 13.21 -18.37
N ARG A 405 -21.10 14.06 -17.74
CA ARG A 405 -20.82 14.58 -16.41
C ARG A 405 -20.82 13.47 -15.37
N ALA A 406 -21.75 12.53 -15.43
CA ALA A 406 -21.75 11.34 -14.57
C ALA A 406 -20.46 10.53 -14.71
N ALA A 407 -20.02 10.24 -15.94
CA ALA A 407 -18.77 9.51 -16.19
C ALA A 407 -17.54 10.25 -15.63
N GLN A 408 -17.50 11.59 -15.74
CA GLN A 408 -16.44 12.39 -15.16
C GLN A 408 -16.43 12.26 -13.63
N LEU A 409 -17.58 12.41 -12.98
CA LEU A 409 -17.71 12.29 -11.52
C LEU A 409 -17.34 10.88 -11.02
N PHE A 410 -17.67 9.82 -11.74
CA PHE A 410 -17.23 8.47 -11.40
C PHE A 410 -15.72 8.29 -11.53
N LYS A 411 -15.06 8.91 -12.51
CA LYS A 411 -13.60 8.95 -12.60
C LYS A 411 -12.99 9.71 -11.43
N GLU A 412 -13.53 10.88 -11.10
CA GLU A 412 -13.11 11.67 -9.93
C GLU A 412 -13.27 10.86 -8.63
N CYS A 413 -14.35 10.09 -8.45
CA CYS A 413 -14.52 9.18 -7.32
C CYS A 413 -13.35 8.20 -7.19
N ILE A 414 -12.92 7.58 -8.30
CA ILE A 414 -11.82 6.61 -8.31
C ILE A 414 -10.47 7.31 -8.02
N GLU A 415 -10.26 8.50 -8.57
CA GLU A 415 -9.02 9.25 -8.38
C GLU A 415 -8.87 9.77 -6.94
N LYS A 416 -9.96 10.19 -6.31
CA LYS A 416 -9.96 10.73 -4.93
C LYS A 416 -9.81 9.67 -3.84
N GLU A 417 -9.94 8.38 -4.15
CA GLU A 417 -9.52 7.29 -3.27
C GLU A 417 -7.99 7.22 -3.10
N ALA A 418 -7.24 7.95 -3.92
CA ALA A 418 -5.79 7.93 -3.88
C ALA A 418 -5.25 8.54 -2.58
N ILE A 419 -4.09 8.01 -2.13
CA ILE A 419 -3.34 8.59 -1.01
C ILE A 419 -3.00 10.05 -1.33
N PRO A 420 -3.32 11.01 -0.44
CA PRO A 420 -3.09 12.42 -0.65
C PRO A 420 -1.65 12.74 -1.07
N ALA A 421 -1.48 13.66 -2.02
CA ALA A 421 -0.18 14.02 -2.56
C ALA A 421 0.81 14.51 -1.49
N TRP A 422 0.33 15.24 -0.47
CA TRP A 422 1.19 15.72 0.60
C TRP A 422 1.83 14.58 1.41
N ILE A 423 1.12 13.45 1.61
CA ILE A 423 1.69 12.26 2.28
C ILE A 423 2.83 11.69 1.46
N LYS A 424 2.64 11.59 0.13
CA LYS A 424 3.70 11.13 -0.77
C LYS A 424 4.93 12.02 -0.67
N VAL A 425 4.73 13.33 -0.75
CA VAL A 425 5.83 14.31 -0.73
C VAL A 425 6.59 14.27 0.60
N ILE A 426 5.88 14.28 1.74
CA ILE A 426 6.55 14.29 3.05
C ILE A 426 7.29 12.98 3.31
N CYS A 427 6.72 11.82 2.98
CA CYS A 427 7.40 10.53 3.09
C CYS A 427 8.62 10.45 2.16
N ALA A 428 8.49 10.92 0.90
CA ALA A 428 9.58 10.93 -0.06
C ALA A 428 10.76 11.81 0.41
N LEU A 429 10.48 13.00 0.92
CA LEU A 429 11.49 13.91 1.48
C LEU A 429 12.15 13.33 2.72
N THR A 430 11.37 12.73 3.61
CA THR A 430 11.89 12.13 4.85
C THR A 430 12.76 10.91 4.55
N MET A 431 12.36 10.05 3.62
CA MET A 431 13.17 8.93 3.17
C MET A 431 14.47 9.40 2.50
N CYS A 432 14.39 10.42 1.65
CA CYS A 432 15.56 11.04 1.04
C CYS A 432 16.55 11.56 2.10
N ALA A 433 16.07 12.27 3.12
CA ALA A 433 16.88 12.75 4.23
C ALA A 433 17.52 11.61 5.04
N GLY A 434 16.75 10.54 5.34
CA GLY A 434 17.28 9.33 5.96
C GLY A 434 18.37 8.67 5.12
N THR A 435 18.12 8.50 3.81
CA THR A 435 19.12 7.95 2.87
C THR A 435 20.39 8.82 2.85
N ALA A 436 20.26 10.14 2.90
CA ALA A 436 21.39 11.06 2.94
C ALA A 436 22.23 10.93 4.22
N ALA A 437 21.66 10.52 5.35
CA ALA A 437 22.38 10.24 6.59
C ALA A 437 23.31 9.02 6.49
N GLY A 438 23.00 8.06 5.61
CA GLY A 438 23.83 6.90 5.27
C GLY A 438 23.90 5.81 6.34
N GLY A 439 23.78 4.55 5.95
CA GLY A 439 23.80 3.37 6.82
C GLY A 439 25.16 2.65 6.84
N TRP A 440 26.27 3.31 7.20
CA TRP A 440 27.65 2.81 7.03
C TRP A 440 27.92 1.43 7.61
N ARG A 441 27.31 1.06 8.74
CA ARG A 441 27.54 -0.25 9.36
C ARG A 441 27.01 -1.40 8.49
N ILE A 442 25.82 -1.20 7.89
CA ILE A 442 25.18 -2.20 7.02
C ILE A 442 25.85 -2.22 5.64
N ILE A 443 26.24 -1.05 5.09
CA ILE A 443 27.01 -0.95 3.84
C ILE A 443 28.27 -1.79 3.91
N LYS A 444 29.00 -1.73 5.04
CA LYS A 444 30.20 -2.53 5.26
C LYS A 444 29.93 -4.04 5.28
N THR A 445 28.78 -4.44 5.82
CA THR A 445 28.38 -5.86 5.88
C THR A 445 28.04 -6.40 4.49
N LEU A 446 27.15 -5.73 3.75
CA LEU A 446 26.70 -6.18 2.42
C LEU A 446 27.79 -6.02 1.35
N GLY A 447 28.49 -4.88 1.36
CA GLY A 447 29.45 -4.55 0.31
C GLY A 447 30.81 -5.25 0.43
N HIS A 448 31.28 -5.53 1.66
CA HIS A 448 32.66 -6.00 1.85
C HIS A 448 32.80 -7.32 2.59
N LYS A 449 31.83 -7.65 3.51
CA LYS A 449 31.98 -8.83 4.35
C LYS A 449 31.39 -10.10 3.74
N MET A 450 30.43 -10.00 2.82
CA MET A 450 29.68 -11.15 2.30
C MET A 450 30.38 -11.79 1.11
N VAL A 451 30.73 -11.00 0.09
CA VAL A 451 31.39 -11.46 -1.15
C VAL A 451 32.24 -10.35 -1.76
N LYS A 452 33.30 -10.70 -2.48
CA LYS A 452 34.08 -9.74 -3.29
C LYS A 452 33.39 -9.44 -4.60
N LEU A 453 33.01 -8.18 -4.82
CA LEU A 453 32.30 -7.71 -6.01
C LEU A 453 33.25 -6.96 -6.97
N HIS A 454 33.00 -7.12 -8.26
CA HIS A 454 33.50 -6.29 -9.35
C HIS A 454 32.34 -5.55 -10.01
N PRO A 455 32.55 -4.52 -10.84
CA PRO A 455 31.45 -3.75 -11.45
C PRO A 455 30.40 -4.59 -12.16
N VAL A 456 30.77 -5.64 -12.88
CA VAL A 456 29.83 -6.56 -13.53
C VAL A 456 28.93 -7.29 -12.53
N HIS A 457 29.48 -7.67 -11.37
CA HIS A 457 28.71 -8.32 -10.30
C HIS A 457 27.73 -7.32 -9.66
N GLY A 458 28.20 -6.08 -9.42
CA GLY A 458 27.35 -5.01 -8.89
C GLY A 458 26.17 -4.71 -9.82
N PHE A 459 26.45 -4.53 -11.11
CA PHE A 459 25.43 -4.35 -12.13
C PHE A 459 24.37 -5.48 -12.14
N ALA A 460 24.81 -6.74 -12.15
CA ALA A 460 23.91 -7.89 -12.18
C ALA A 460 23.05 -7.97 -10.91
N ALA A 461 23.64 -7.76 -9.73
CA ALA A 461 22.91 -7.80 -8.46
C ALA A 461 21.90 -6.67 -8.31
N GLU A 462 22.28 -5.44 -8.65
CA GLU A 462 21.42 -4.26 -8.59
C GLU A 462 20.28 -4.37 -9.59
N ALA A 463 20.55 -4.73 -10.84
CA ALA A 463 19.52 -4.90 -11.87
C ALA A 463 18.51 -5.99 -11.49
N THR A 464 18.97 -7.12 -10.95
CA THR A 464 18.10 -8.21 -10.47
C THR A 464 17.25 -7.73 -9.29
N GLY A 465 17.89 -7.20 -8.23
CA GLY A 465 17.19 -6.74 -7.03
C GLY A 465 16.14 -5.67 -7.34
N ALA A 466 16.50 -4.68 -8.16
CA ALA A 466 15.60 -3.61 -8.60
C ALA A 466 14.38 -4.15 -9.35
N SER A 467 14.57 -5.11 -10.25
CA SER A 467 13.47 -5.71 -11.01
C SER A 467 12.51 -6.50 -10.11
N VAL A 468 13.04 -7.27 -9.14
CA VAL A 468 12.23 -7.99 -8.15
C VAL A 468 11.38 -7.01 -7.34
N LEU A 469 11.97 -5.89 -6.88
CA LEU A 469 11.26 -4.88 -6.09
C LEU A 469 10.17 -4.18 -6.90
N LEU A 470 10.46 -3.80 -8.14
CA LEU A 470 9.49 -3.07 -8.98
C LEU A 470 8.29 -3.94 -9.34
N VAL A 471 8.53 -5.21 -9.68
CA VAL A 471 7.45 -6.20 -9.91
C VAL A 471 6.62 -6.39 -8.65
N ALA A 472 7.23 -6.58 -7.49
CA ALA A 472 6.51 -6.72 -6.24
C ALA A 472 5.69 -5.47 -5.88
N ALA A 473 6.26 -4.28 -6.07
CA ALA A 473 5.55 -3.01 -5.84
C ALA A 473 4.34 -2.85 -6.76
N HIS A 474 4.43 -3.28 -8.02
CA HIS A 474 3.31 -3.28 -8.96
C HIS A 474 2.13 -4.14 -8.46
N PHE A 475 2.41 -5.31 -7.88
CA PHE A 475 1.38 -6.17 -7.28
C PHE A 475 0.99 -5.77 -5.85
N GLY A 476 1.45 -4.63 -5.36
CA GLY A 476 1.14 -4.15 -4.01
C GLY A 476 1.68 -5.06 -2.90
N MET A 477 2.78 -5.76 -3.15
CA MET A 477 3.42 -6.63 -2.15
C MET A 477 4.47 -5.84 -1.37
N PRO A 478 4.34 -5.67 -0.04
CA PRO A 478 5.34 -5.00 0.79
C PRO A 478 6.55 -5.93 1.03
N VAL A 479 7.33 -6.17 -0.01
CA VAL A 479 8.52 -7.02 0.09
C VAL A 479 9.68 -6.32 0.80
N SER A 480 10.62 -7.13 1.29
CA SER A 480 11.87 -6.67 1.87
C SER A 480 12.89 -6.32 0.79
N THR A 481 13.24 -5.06 0.70
CA THR A 481 14.31 -4.57 -0.17
C THR A 481 15.65 -5.19 0.19
N THR A 482 15.91 -5.35 1.50
CA THR A 482 17.12 -6.01 2.02
C THR A 482 17.21 -7.47 1.58
N HIS A 483 16.11 -8.23 1.63
CA HIS A 483 16.10 -9.63 1.17
C HIS A 483 16.41 -9.72 -0.32
N ALA A 484 15.72 -8.92 -1.15
CA ALA A 484 15.88 -8.95 -2.60
C ALA A 484 17.33 -8.66 -3.03
N ILE A 485 17.93 -7.56 -2.55
CA ILE A 485 19.30 -7.20 -2.96
C ILE A 485 20.34 -8.16 -2.37
N THR A 486 20.17 -8.56 -1.09
CA THR A 486 21.14 -9.45 -0.45
C THR A 486 21.21 -10.82 -1.15
N THR A 487 20.05 -11.38 -1.49
CA THR A 487 20.01 -12.67 -2.20
C THR A 487 20.45 -12.55 -3.65
N SER A 488 20.18 -11.42 -4.32
CA SER A 488 20.74 -11.15 -5.65
C SER A 488 22.27 -11.10 -5.61
N ILE A 489 22.87 -10.45 -4.59
CA ILE A 489 24.33 -10.45 -4.38
C ILE A 489 24.84 -11.88 -4.11
N MET A 490 24.12 -12.67 -3.31
CA MET A 490 24.49 -14.07 -3.05
C MET A 490 24.44 -14.90 -4.34
N GLY A 491 23.38 -14.80 -5.14
CA GLY A 491 23.25 -15.51 -6.41
C GLY A 491 24.35 -15.18 -7.39
N VAL A 492 24.62 -13.88 -7.58
CA VAL A 492 25.73 -13.39 -8.41
C VAL A 492 27.08 -13.90 -7.90
N GLY A 493 27.28 -13.91 -6.57
CA GLY A 493 28.51 -14.44 -5.95
C GLY A 493 28.70 -15.94 -6.19
N CYS A 494 27.62 -16.72 -6.07
CA CYS A 494 27.64 -18.16 -6.31
C CYS A 494 27.93 -18.55 -7.76
N ALA A 495 27.61 -17.69 -8.73
CA ALA A 495 27.95 -17.93 -10.13
C ALA A 495 29.49 -18.03 -10.37
N LYS A 496 30.29 -17.48 -9.45
CA LYS A 496 31.76 -17.64 -9.44
C LYS A 496 32.21 -18.93 -8.75
N GLY A 497 31.36 -19.48 -7.88
CA GLY A 497 31.61 -20.66 -7.06
C GLY A 497 31.04 -20.50 -5.65
N PHE A 498 30.47 -21.54 -5.10
CA PHE A 498 29.81 -21.49 -3.77
C PHE A 498 30.77 -21.07 -2.64
N ASN A 499 32.07 -21.35 -2.76
CA ASN A 499 33.08 -20.93 -1.80
C ASN A 499 33.35 -19.41 -1.77
N ALA A 500 32.79 -18.65 -2.72
CA ALA A 500 32.90 -17.19 -2.74
C ALA A 500 32.09 -16.51 -1.63
N LEU A 501 31.07 -17.18 -1.08
CA LEU A 501 30.23 -16.67 0.01
C LEU A 501 30.83 -16.99 1.39
N LYS A 502 30.82 -15.98 2.27
CA LYS A 502 31.18 -16.18 3.68
C LYS A 502 29.95 -16.64 4.46
N LEU A 503 29.76 -17.95 4.57
CA LEU A 503 28.56 -18.58 5.15
C LEU A 503 28.20 -18.08 6.56
N ARG A 504 29.18 -17.79 7.43
CA ARG A 504 28.93 -17.22 8.77
C ARG A 504 28.24 -15.85 8.72
N VAL A 505 28.51 -15.06 7.68
CA VAL A 505 27.82 -13.78 7.48
C VAL A 505 26.38 -14.00 6.99
N VAL A 506 26.22 -14.93 6.06
CA VAL A 506 24.90 -15.33 5.53
C VAL A 506 24.00 -15.85 6.66
N GLU A 507 24.52 -16.75 7.50
CA GLU A 507 23.79 -17.29 8.65
C GLU A 507 23.27 -16.18 9.58
N ARG A 508 24.11 -15.22 9.97
CA ARG A 508 23.71 -14.08 10.80
C ARG A 508 22.61 -13.23 10.16
N ILE A 509 22.68 -13.04 8.84
CA ILE A 509 21.68 -12.30 8.09
C ILE A 509 20.35 -13.06 8.10
N VAL A 510 20.36 -14.38 7.87
CA VAL A 510 19.15 -15.22 7.89
C VAL A 510 18.50 -15.20 9.28
N TRP A 511 19.29 -15.32 10.35
CA TRP A 511 18.76 -15.19 11.71
C TRP A 511 18.11 -13.81 11.97
N ALA A 512 18.74 -12.73 11.50
CA ALA A 512 18.15 -11.40 11.61
C ALA A 512 16.80 -11.32 10.87
N TRP A 513 16.66 -11.98 9.72
CA TRP A 513 15.40 -12.01 8.96
C TRP A 513 14.30 -12.79 9.69
N VAL A 514 14.60 -13.98 10.19
CA VAL A 514 13.65 -14.83 10.92
C VAL A 514 13.16 -14.15 12.19
N LEU A 515 14.06 -13.49 12.93
CA LEU A 515 13.72 -12.83 14.19
C LEU A 515 12.99 -11.48 14.02
N THR A 516 12.99 -10.88 12.84
CA THR A 516 12.46 -9.52 12.63
C THR A 516 10.99 -9.41 13.01
N ILE A 517 10.11 -10.27 12.46
CA ILE A 517 8.66 -10.21 12.74
C ILE A 517 8.36 -10.54 14.21
N PRO A 518 8.86 -11.64 14.80
CA PRO A 518 8.61 -11.97 16.19
C PRO A 518 9.12 -10.90 17.17
N ALA A 519 10.34 -10.41 16.97
CA ALA A 519 10.95 -9.47 17.92
C ALA A 519 10.26 -8.09 17.88
N SER A 520 10.04 -7.52 16.69
CA SER A 520 9.32 -6.25 16.59
C SER A 520 7.88 -6.37 17.09
N GLY A 521 7.22 -7.51 16.82
CA GLY A 521 5.88 -7.81 17.31
C GLY A 521 5.83 -7.93 18.84
N LEU A 522 6.81 -8.60 19.46
CA LEU A 522 6.89 -8.72 20.91
C LEU A 522 7.11 -7.36 21.61
N VAL A 523 7.99 -6.51 21.03
CA VAL A 523 8.19 -5.15 21.57
C VAL A 523 6.90 -4.34 21.47
N ALA A 524 6.22 -4.35 20.33
CA ALA A 524 4.96 -3.63 20.14
C ALA A 524 3.85 -4.17 21.07
N TYR A 525 3.75 -5.49 21.21
CA TYR A 525 2.85 -6.15 22.17
C TYR A 525 3.09 -5.66 23.59
N ALA A 526 4.35 -5.68 24.06
CA ALA A 526 4.71 -5.23 25.39
C ALA A 526 4.36 -3.75 25.62
N LEU A 527 4.60 -2.89 24.60
CA LEU A 527 4.24 -1.47 24.67
C LEU A 527 2.73 -1.26 24.83
N VAL A 528 1.88 -1.99 24.11
CA VAL A 528 0.42 -1.93 24.27
C VAL A 528 0.01 -2.38 25.65
N ARG A 529 0.59 -3.47 26.18
CA ARG A 529 0.29 -3.97 27.55
C ARG A 529 0.70 -2.96 28.61
N LEU A 530 1.86 -2.31 28.45
CA LEU A 530 2.33 -1.25 29.34
C LEU A 530 1.43 0.01 29.26
N ALA A 531 1.02 0.41 28.06
CA ALA A 531 0.12 1.54 27.87
C ALA A 531 -1.25 1.30 28.53
N ARG A 532 -1.77 0.07 28.46
CA ARG A 532 -2.99 -0.32 29.20
C ARG A 532 -2.79 -0.29 30.71
N PHE A 533 -1.69 -0.85 31.20
CA PHE A 533 -1.39 -0.82 32.62
C PHE A 533 -1.27 0.62 33.17
N ALA A 534 -0.73 1.53 32.34
CA ALA A 534 -0.63 2.96 32.67
C ALA A 534 -1.96 3.73 32.47
N GLY A 535 -3.05 3.09 32.04
CA GLY A 535 -4.34 3.73 31.81
C GLY A 535 -4.41 4.62 30.55
N TRP A 536 -3.47 4.48 29.63
CA TRP A 536 -3.43 5.25 28.37
C TRP A 536 -4.24 4.59 27.25
N LEU A 537 -4.53 3.30 27.39
CA LEU A 537 -5.35 2.50 26.47
C LEU A 537 -6.45 1.79 27.27
N SER A 538 -7.69 1.89 26.78
CA SER A 538 -8.85 1.15 27.32
C SER A 538 -8.82 -0.34 26.96
#